data_d1a50bdec72c122f41c81ff1a91dc7f6
#
_entry.id   d1a50bdec72c122f41c81ff1a91dc7f6
#
_cell.length_a   1.000
_cell.length_b   1.000
_cell.length_c   1.000
_cell.angle_alpha   90.00
_cell.angle_beta   90.00
_cell.angle_gamma   90.00
#
_symmetry.space_group_name_H-M   'P 1'
#
loop_
_entity.id
_entity.type
_entity.pdbx_description
1 polymer ?
#
loop_
_entity_poly.entity_id
_entity_poly.type
_entity_poly.pdbx_seq_one_letter_code
_entity_poly.pdbx_strand_id
1 'polypeptide(L)'
;MIIKLDERNGIKIATFTSLSRFTLAVTQEVKDELKPLLINRGTKLIFNLENIDFIDSSGIGCIISLVKTAKSNDSGIKICNLSREVASVFELLHLQMILEIGKDVESCMASFKEGN
;
A
#
# COMPACT_ATOMS: atom_id res chain seq x y z
N MET A 1 -2.58 -16.26 -6.03
CA MET A 1 -2.76 -14.95 -5.38
C MET A 1 -1.45 -14.51 -4.75
N ILE A 2 -1.08 -13.28 -5.00
CA ILE A 2 0.20 -12.73 -4.52
C ILE A 2 0.02 -11.82 -3.30
N ILE A 3 -1.22 -11.55 -2.93
CA ILE A 3 -1.54 -10.69 -1.78
C ILE A 3 -2.29 -11.53 -0.74
N LYS A 4 -1.81 -11.46 0.50
CA LYS A 4 -2.53 -12.00 1.65
C LYS A 4 -3.29 -10.86 2.29
N LEU A 5 -4.60 -11.04 2.51
CA LEU A 5 -5.44 -10.04 3.16
C LEU A 5 -5.78 -10.49 4.57
N ASP A 6 -5.48 -9.64 5.54
CA ASP A 6 -5.90 -9.79 6.93
C ASP A 6 -6.78 -8.61 7.29
N GLU A 7 -7.50 -8.74 8.39
CA GLU A 7 -8.30 -7.62 8.89
C GLU A 7 -8.24 -7.59 10.41
N ARG A 8 -7.98 -6.40 10.96
CA ARG A 8 -7.95 -6.17 12.41
C ARG A 8 -8.65 -4.86 12.71
N ASN A 9 -9.64 -4.90 13.61
CA ASN A 9 -10.36 -3.71 14.06
C ASN A 9 -10.94 -2.90 12.89
N GLY A 10 -11.45 -3.60 11.87
CA GLY A 10 -12.04 -2.95 10.71
C GLY A 10 -11.05 -2.40 9.71
N ILE A 11 -9.75 -2.64 9.91
CA ILE A 11 -8.70 -2.17 9.01
C ILE A 11 -8.13 -3.37 8.25
N LYS A 12 -8.08 -3.29 6.91
CA LYS A 12 -7.56 -4.35 6.07
C LYS A 12 -6.05 -4.20 5.93
N ILE A 13 -5.35 -5.33 5.94
CA ILE A 13 -3.89 -5.36 5.82
C ILE A 13 -3.55 -6.26 4.63
N ALA A 14 -2.92 -5.68 3.62
CA ALA A 14 -2.52 -6.40 2.41
C ALA A 14 -1.00 -6.57 2.42
N THR A 15 -0.55 -7.81 2.34
CA THR A 15 0.87 -8.15 2.39
C THR A 15 1.22 -9.01 1.19
N PHE A 16 2.33 -8.71 0.53
CA PHE A 16 2.81 -9.56 -0.56
C PHE A 16 3.26 -10.91 -0.03
N THR A 17 2.94 -11.97 -0.77
CA THR A 17 3.41 -13.33 -0.50
C THR A 17 4.21 -13.82 -1.71
N SER A 18 5.19 -14.66 -1.46
CA SER A 18 5.87 -15.42 -2.52
C SER A 18 6.63 -14.60 -3.55
N LEU A 19 6.83 -13.30 -3.33
CA LEU A 19 7.65 -12.50 -4.23
C LEU A 19 8.30 -11.35 -3.47
N SER A 20 9.42 -10.87 -4.02
CA SER A 20 10.20 -9.79 -3.41
C SER A 20 10.32 -8.57 -4.31
N ARG A 21 9.76 -8.60 -5.51
CA ARG A 21 9.89 -7.54 -6.51
C ARG A 21 8.52 -7.06 -6.95
N PHE A 22 8.28 -5.78 -6.77
CA PHE A 22 7.01 -5.17 -7.19
C PHE A 22 7.22 -4.45 -8.52
N THR A 23 6.98 -5.16 -9.60
CA THR A 23 7.28 -4.70 -10.96
C THR A 23 6.06 -4.80 -11.85
N LEU A 24 6.23 -4.38 -13.10
CA LEU A 24 5.18 -4.45 -14.12
C LEU A 24 4.53 -5.84 -14.21
N ALA A 25 5.30 -6.89 -13.92
CA ALA A 25 4.79 -8.26 -14.02
C ALA A 25 3.59 -8.52 -13.12
N VAL A 26 3.45 -7.78 -12.01
CA VAL A 26 2.41 -8.06 -11.01
C VAL A 26 1.45 -6.90 -10.78
N THR A 27 1.64 -5.76 -11.43
CA THR A 27 0.81 -4.59 -11.13
C THR A 27 -0.66 -4.79 -11.42
N GLN A 28 -1.00 -5.49 -12.50
CA GLN A 28 -2.42 -5.71 -12.83
C GLN A 28 -3.10 -6.59 -11.77
N GLU A 29 -2.41 -7.63 -11.33
CA GLU A 29 -2.96 -8.51 -10.29
C GLU A 29 -3.16 -7.76 -8.98
N VAL A 30 -2.21 -6.89 -8.61
CA VAL A 30 -2.34 -6.08 -7.39
C VAL A 30 -3.56 -5.17 -7.51
N LYS A 31 -3.72 -4.49 -8.63
CA LYS A 31 -4.89 -3.63 -8.85
C LYS A 31 -6.19 -4.41 -8.78
N ASP A 32 -6.22 -5.59 -9.41
CA ASP A 32 -7.42 -6.42 -9.43
C ASP A 32 -7.81 -6.88 -8.03
N GLU A 33 -6.84 -7.09 -7.14
CA GLU A 33 -7.13 -7.52 -5.78
C GLU A 33 -7.47 -6.37 -4.84
N LEU A 34 -6.85 -5.20 -5.01
CA LEU A 34 -7.00 -4.11 -4.04
C LEU A 34 -7.98 -3.01 -4.45
N LYS A 35 -8.11 -2.69 -5.74
CA LYS A 35 -9.05 -1.65 -6.15
C LYS A 35 -10.50 -1.94 -5.73
N PRO A 36 -10.99 -3.19 -5.87
CA PRO A 36 -12.37 -3.48 -5.45
C PRO A 36 -12.63 -3.18 -3.98
N LEU A 37 -11.60 -3.26 -3.14
CA LEU A 37 -11.73 -2.92 -1.73
C LEU A 37 -11.85 -1.41 -1.55
N LEU A 38 -11.05 -0.65 -2.27
CA LEU A 38 -10.92 0.79 -2.10
C LEU A 38 -12.10 1.57 -2.70
N ILE A 39 -12.85 0.99 -3.64
CA ILE A 39 -14.05 1.64 -4.16
C ILE A 39 -15.21 1.58 -3.17
N ASN A 40 -15.12 0.76 -2.14
CA ASN A 40 -16.10 0.76 -1.05
C ASN A 40 -15.77 1.90 -0.10
N ARG A 41 -16.67 2.86 -0.01
CA ARG A 41 -16.48 4.05 0.81
C ARG A 41 -16.13 3.68 2.27
N GLY A 42 -15.14 4.36 2.79
CA GLY A 42 -14.73 4.16 4.18
C GLY A 42 -13.76 3.01 4.41
N THR A 43 -13.30 2.33 3.36
CA THR A 43 -12.31 1.27 3.51
C THR A 43 -11.00 1.86 4.04
N LYS A 44 -10.41 1.20 5.03
CA LYS A 44 -9.10 1.54 5.55
C LYS A 44 -8.16 0.38 5.22
N LEU A 45 -7.14 0.66 4.44
CA LEU A 45 -6.22 -0.36 3.95
C LEU A 45 -4.78 0.00 4.31
N ILE A 46 -4.07 -0.96 4.87
CA ILE A 46 -2.63 -0.85 5.09
C ILE A 46 -1.95 -1.75 4.07
N PHE A 47 -1.11 -1.16 3.23
CA PHE A 47 -0.35 -1.90 2.23
C PHE A 47 1.04 -2.16 2.81
N ASN A 48 1.24 -3.38 3.28
CA ASN A 48 2.46 -3.80 3.97
C ASN A 48 3.46 -4.35 2.95
N LEU A 49 4.56 -3.63 2.75
CA LEU A 49 5.58 -3.98 1.76
C LEU A 49 6.78 -4.69 2.38
N GLU A 50 6.62 -5.32 3.53
CA GLU A 50 7.75 -5.89 4.27
C GLU A 50 8.57 -6.92 3.48
N ASN A 51 7.96 -7.60 2.53
CA ASN A 51 8.65 -8.62 1.75
C ASN A 51 9.22 -8.11 0.44
N ILE A 52 9.07 -6.81 0.15
CA ILE A 52 9.49 -6.24 -1.12
C ILE A 52 10.82 -5.52 -0.94
N ASP A 53 11.82 -5.94 -1.71
CA ASP A 53 13.15 -5.30 -1.69
C ASP A 53 13.47 -4.57 -3.01
N PHE A 54 12.62 -4.63 -3.99
CA PHE A 54 12.78 -3.91 -5.25
C PHE A 54 11.44 -3.45 -5.80
N ILE A 55 11.40 -2.22 -6.30
CA ILE A 55 10.20 -1.67 -6.94
C ILE A 55 10.64 -0.89 -8.19
N ASP A 56 9.92 -1.08 -9.30
CA ASP A 56 10.17 -0.29 -10.51
C ASP A 56 9.11 0.80 -10.66
N SER A 57 9.21 1.58 -11.73
CA SER A 57 8.27 2.67 -11.97
C SER A 57 6.83 2.20 -12.12
N SER A 58 6.63 0.98 -12.62
CA SER A 58 5.28 0.41 -12.74
C SER A 58 4.68 0.10 -11.37
N GLY A 59 5.50 -0.42 -10.45
CA GLY A 59 5.05 -0.65 -9.08
C GLY A 59 4.68 0.65 -8.39
N ILE A 60 5.51 1.67 -8.56
CA ILE A 60 5.23 3.00 -8.00
C ILE A 60 3.94 3.55 -8.59
N GLY A 61 3.76 3.46 -9.91
CA GLY A 61 2.53 3.90 -10.58
C GLY A 61 1.30 3.16 -10.09
N CYS A 62 1.45 1.86 -9.78
CA CYS A 62 0.38 1.07 -9.22
C CYS A 62 -0.05 1.61 -7.85
N ILE A 63 0.93 1.90 -6.98
CA ILE A 63 0.64 2.47 -5.66
C ILE A 63 -0.09 3.81 -5.81
N ILE A 64 0.40 4.68 -6.69
CA ILE A 64 -0.23 5.99 -6.91
C ILE A 64 -1.65 5.82 -7.41
N SER A 65 -1.88 4.85 -8.30
CA SER A 65 -3.23 4.56 -8.81
C SER A 65 -4.16 4.12 -7.68
N LEU A 66 -3.66 3.29 -6.76
CA LEU A 66 -4.45 2.85 -5.61
C LEU A 66 -4.79 4.02 -4.69
N VAL A 67 -3.84 4.92 -4.47
CA VAL A 67 -4.07 6.12 -3.64
C VAL A 67 -5.15 7.00 -4.27
N LYS A 68 -5.10 7.19 -5.59
CA LYS A 68 -6.11 7.98 -6.29
C LYS A 68 -7.50 7.35 -6.18
N THR A 69 -7.57 6.02 -6.32
CA THR A 69 -8.83 5.29 -6.17
C THR A 69 -9.38 5.48 -4.75
N ALA A 70 -8.52 5.36 -3.75
CA ALA A 70 -8.94 5.54 -2.36
C ALA A 70 -9.52 6.95 -2.14
N LYS A 71 -8.80 7.97 -2.58
CA LYS A 71 -9.24 9.35 -2.39
C LYS A 71 -10.57 9.63 -3.09
N SER A 72 -10.76 9.07 -4.28
CA SER A 72 -11.99 9.27 -5.04
C SER A 72 -13.22 8.62 -4.40
N ASN A 73 -13.01 7.69 -3.47
CA ASN A 73 -14.09 6.92 -2.86
C ASN A 73 -14.14 7.10 -1.35
N ASP A 74 -13.52 8.14 -0.82
CA ASP A 74 -13.46 8.40 0.63
C ASP A 74 -12.93 7.21 1.41
N SER A 75 -11.96 6.50 0.83
CA SER A 75 -11.22 5.41 1.48
C SER A 75 -9.83 5.90 1.81
N GLY A 76 -9.14 5.18 2.70
CA GLY A 76 -7.78 5.50 3.08
C GLY A 76 -6.83 4.35 2.78
N ILE A 77 -5.62 4.70 2.38
CA ILE A 77 -4.56 3.72 2.19
C ILE A 77 -3.28 4.27 2.80
N LYS A 78 -2.61 3.44 3.60
CA LYS A 78 -1.32 3.77 4.19
C LYS A 78 -0.34 2.66 3.85
N ILE A 79 0.93 3.01 3.72
CA ILE A 79 1.97 2.09 3.28
C ILE A 79 3.00 1.96 4.39
N CYS A 80 3.53 0.76 4.60
CA CYS A 80 4.48 0.56 5.68
C CYS A 80 5.52 -0.50 5.36
N ASN A 81 6.51 -0.58 6.24
CA ASN A 81 7.58 -1.58 6.19
C ASN A 81 8.36 -1.53 4.89
N LEU A 82 8.77 -0.32 4.48
CA LEU A 82 9.62 -0.18 3.31
C LEU A 82 11.00 -0.72 3.61
N SER A 83 11.54 -1.57 2.71
CA SER A 83 12.94 -1.95 2.79
C SER A 83 13.81 -0.70 2.58
N ARG A 84 15.08 -0.79 2.93
CA ARG A 84 16.01 0.32 2.71
C ARG A 84 16.03 0.72 1.23
N GLU A 85 16.05 -0.27 0.35
CA GLU A 85 16.10 -0.03 -1.10
C GLU A 85 14.84 0.68 -1.59
N VAL A 86 13.68 0.22 -1.17
CA VAL A 86 12.41 0.84 -1.57
C VAL A 86 12.28 2.24 -0.95
N ALA A 87 12.66 2.39 0.31
CA ALA A 87 12.62 3.69 0.98
C ALA A 87 13.49 4.71 0.26
N SER A 88 14.67 4.29 -0.22
CA SER A 88 15.57 5.20 -0.96
C SER A 88 14.92 5.71 -2.24
N VAL A 89 14.21 4.85 -2.96
CA VAL A 89 13.49 5.27 -4.17
C VAL A 89 12.37 6.25 -3.81
N PHE A 90 11.62 5.97 -2.76
CA PHE A 90 10.53 6.83 -2.33
C PHE A 90 11.05 8.22 -1.92
N GLU A 91 12.17 8.26 -1.19
CA GLU A 91 12.78 9.53 -0.80
C GLU A 91 13.27 10.32 -2.02
N LEU A 92 13.95 9.64 -2.95
CA LEU A 92 14.47 10.28 -4.16
C LEU A 92 13.37 10.94 -4.97
N LEU A 93 12.21 10.30 -5.05
CA LEU A 93 11.06 10.79 -5.81
C LEU A 93 10.10 11.63 -4.98
N HIS A 94 10.43 11.90 -3.72
CA HIS A 94 9.60 12.69 -2.80
C HIS A 94 8.19 12.13 -2.66
N LEU A 95 8.05 10.80 -2.66
CA LEU A 95 6.74 10.16 -2.59
C LEU A 95 6.07 10.34 -1.24
N GLN A 96 6.84 10.62 -0.18
CA GLN A 96 6.26 10.90 1.14
C GLN A 96 5.37 12.15 1.12
N MET A 97 5.47 12.98 0.07
CA MET A 97 4.62 14.16 -0.03
C MET A 97 3.22 13.84 -0.55
N ILE A 98 3.04 12.67 -1.17
CA ILE A 98 1.75 12.29 -1.74
C ILE A 98 1.23 10.97 -1.19
N LEU A 99 2.06 10.22 -0.47
CA LEU A 99 1.69 8.93 0.12
C LEU A 99 1.80 9.01 1.63
N GLU A 100 0.90 8.33 2.32
CA GLU A 100 0.99 8.21 3.77
C GLU A 100 1.80 6.97 4.08
N ILE A 101 3.00 7.18 4.63
CA ILE A 101 3.95 6.11 4.89
C ILE A 101 4.19 6.02 6.40
N GLY A 102 3.93 4.85 6.96
CA GLY A 102 4.20 4.57 8.36
C GLY A 102 5.40 3.64 8.51
N LYS A 103 5.88 3.53 9.72
CA LYS A 103 7.02 2.68 10.03
C LYS A 103 6.65 1.20 9.86
N ASP A 104 5.52 0.79 10.42
CA ASP A 104 5.07 -0.59 10.43
C ASP A 104 3.55 -0.64 10.51
N VAL A 105 2.99 -1.85 10.52
CA VAL A 105 1.55 -2.05 10.57
C VAL A 105 0.95 -1.38 11.81
N GLU A 106 1.59 -1.51 12.97
CA GLU A 106 1.05 -0.96 14.21
C GLU A 106 0.96 0.56 14.16
N SER A 107 1.99 1.21 13.61
CA SER A 107 1.98 2.67 13.45
C SER A 107 0.86 3.12 12.52
N CYS A 108 0.62 2.39 11.44
CA CYS A 108 -0.46 2.71 10.51
C CYS A 108 -1.82 2.48 11.15
N MET A 109 -1.97 1.41 11.95
CA MET A 109 -3.19 1.15 12.69
C MET A 109 -3.52 2.31 13.61
N ALA A 110 -2.52 2.76 14.37
CA ALA A 110 -2.69 3.89 15.29
C ALA A 110 -3.08 5.17 14.56
N SER A 111 -2.45 5.42 13.41
CA SER A 111 -2.73 6.60 12.60
C SER A 111 -4.18 6.60 12.10
N PHE A 112 -4.70 5.45 11.68
CA PHE A 112 -6.10 5.35 11.28
C PHE A 112 -7.05 5.61 12.44
N LYS A 113 -6.69 5.19 13.67
CA LYS A 113 -7.51 5.43 14.85
C LYS A 113 -7.59 6.90 15.22
N GLU A 114 -6.58 7.69 14.83
CA GLU A 114 -6.54 9.13 15.10
C GLU A 114 -7.34 9.93 14.09
N GLY A 115 -8.14 9.28 13.25
CA GLY A 115 -9.02 9.96 12.31
C GLY A 115 -8.41 10.25 10.96
N ASN A 116 -7.27 9.67 10.68
CA ASN A 116 -6.65 9.84 9.36
C ASN A 116 -7.01 8.64 8.45
#